data_bfc67c7e00b558bcf8130f6216a6857b
#
_entry.id   bfc67c7e00b558bcf8130f6216a6857b
#
_cell.length_a   1.000
_cell.length_b   1.000
_cell.length_c   1.000
_cell.angle_alpha   90.00
_cell.angle_beta   90.00
_cell.angle_gamma   90.00
#
_symmetry.space_group_name_H-M   'P 1'
#
loop_
_entity.id
_entity.type
_entity.pdbx_description
1 polymer ?
#
loop_
_entity_poly.entity_id
_entity_poly.type
_entity_poly.pdbx_seq_one_letter_code
_entity_poly.pdbx_strand_id
1 'polypeptide(L)'
;MALLTNPNTGDGTYFSENALLPGLVQGGFDEDISAKKLVLELQEVMQSYPNQITFEWLMAKFNEINLDAYVHNFTLTYPLVNNTTYQGKNVYAILRAPRSSSTEGLIISAPFRTLESTDLGCTPSIALMLSLAKYCRKHKFWAKDLIFLITDQEQLGTQAWLQAYHNIQFGNGILNHGNIVARAGSIQAAINLEIHATKISHIDVKIEGLNGQLPNLDLVNLVHKLCKNEGIQHTFKNRNNPKKKDLPIEQWFHSLGTLFSMVWTQASCIPNGNHGLYHRFGIEAVTLEGYQAPGGSRKPLVGFYQIGRVLEGILRSLNNLLERFHQSYFFYMLTSNDRFIAIGLKGPLAL
;
A
#
# COMPACT_ATOMS: atom_id res chain seq x y z
N MET A 1 22.96 -9.78 17.12
CA MET A 1 21.89 -10.49 16.40
C MET A 1 21.23 -11.60 17.25
N ALA A 2 21.93 -12.58 17.74
CA ALA A 2 21.34 -13.70 18.50
C ALA A 2 20.55 -13.28 19.75
N LEU A 3 21.00 -12.30 20.50
CA LEU A 3 20.31 -11.76 21.69
C LEU A 3 19.03 -10.97 21.32
N LEU A 4 19.00 -10.34 20.15
CA LEU A 4 17.87 -9.51 19.69
C LEU A 4 16.67 -10.35 19.26
N THR A 5 16.88 -11.60 18.87
CA THR A 5 15.83 -12.50 18.40
C THR A 5 15.24 -13.42 19.48
N ASN A 6 15.67 -13.23 20.75
CA ASN A 6 15.04 -13.93 21.86
C ASN A 6 13.57 -13.51 21.97
N PRO A 7 12.61 -14.45 22.03
CA PRO A 7 11.18 -14.14 22.13
C PRO A 7 10.80 -13.20 23.29
N ASN A 8 11.64 -13.14 24.31
CA ASN A 8 11.42 -12.29 25.49
C ASN A 8 11.98 -10.87 25.35
N THR A 9 12.71 -10.56 24.28
CA THR A 9 13.37 -9.26 24.10
C THR A 9 12.65 -8.30 23.15
N GLY A 10 11.71 -8.78 22.29
CA GLY A 10 10.92 -7.95 21.41
C GLY A 10 9.68 -7.37 22.08
N ASP A 11 9.35 -6.14 21.75
CA ASP A 11 8.11 -5.51 22.19
C ASP A 11 6.95 -5.98 21.29
N GLY A 12 5.77 -6.13 21.89
CA GLY A 12 4.56 -6.49 21.15
C GLY A 12 3.94 -5.30 20.44
N THR A 13 2.96 -5.56 19.58
CA THR A 13 2.21 -4.53 18.87
C THR A 13 1.53 -3.58 19.85
N TYR A 14 1.86 -2.29 19.77
CA TYR A 14 1.20 -1.21 20.51
C TYR A 14 1.02 0.01 19.60
N PHE A 15 0.25 0.98 20.04
CA PHE A 15 0.02 2.24 19.33
C PHE A 15 0.47 3.40 20.20
N SER A 16 1.35 4.21 19.67
CA SER A 16 1.74 5.49 20.28
C SER A 16 0.77 6.61 19.90
N GLU A 17 0.29 6.58 18.65
CA GLU A 17 -0.73 7.52 18.17
C GLU A 17 -2.12 7.12 18.66
N ASN A 18 -2.55 7.74 19.74
CA ASN A 18 -3.83 7.41 20.41
C ASN A 18 -5.06 7.64 19.51
N ALA A 19 -4.96 8.52 18.51
CA ALA A 19 -6.07 8.84 17.61
C ALA A 19 -6.40 7.73 16.59
N LEU A 20 -5.52 6.79 16.36
CA LEU A 20 -5.75 5.70 15.38
C LEU A 20 -6.93 4.81 15.74
N LEU A 21 -7.14 4.49 17.01
CA LEU A 21 -8.28 3.75 17.56
C LEU A 21 -8.75 2.53 16.75
N PRO A 22 -7.85 1.63 16.32
CA PRO A 22 -8.22 0.52 15.43
C PRO A 22 -9.21 -0.47 16.06
N GLY A 23 -9.33 -0.47 17.38
CA GLY A 23 -10.30 -1.31 18.10
C GLY A 23 -11.74 -0.79 18.03
N LEU A 24 -11.94 0.51 17.73
CA LEU A 24 -13.25 1.14 17.64
C LEU A 24 -13.76 1.23 16.19
N VAL A 25 -12.89 1.00 15.21
CA VAL A 25 -13.28 1.02 13.80
C VAL A 25 -13.94 -0.32 13.45
N GLN A 26 -15.27 -0.28 13.34
CA GLN A 26 -16.03 -1.39 12.80
C GLN A 26 -16.17 -1.19 11.29
N GLY A 27 -15.61 -2.10 10.49
CA GLY A 27 -15.71 -2.04 9.04
C GLY A 27 -17.15 -2.20 8.57
N GLY A 28 -17.60 -1.34 7.69
CA GLY A 28 -18.93 -1.34 7.09
C GLY A 28 -18.89 -1.62 5.58
N PHE A 29 -17.72 -1.93 5.02
CA PHE A 29 -17.57 -2.18 3.58
C PHE A 29 -18.47 -3.35 3.11
N ASP A 30 -19.35 -3.05 2.17
CA ASP A 30 -20.39 -3.95 1.64
C ASP A 30 -20.39 -4.06 0.10
N GLU A 31 -19.38 -3.48 -0.58
CA GLU A 31 -19.32 -3.42 -2.06
C GLU A 31 -18.50 -4.56 -2.69
N ASP A 32 -18.41 -5.72 -2.05
CA ASP A 32 -17.62 -6.86 -2.56
C ASP A 32 -18.20 -7.48 -3.85
N ILE A 33 -19.53 -7.46 -4.01
CA ILE A 33 -20.20 -7.92 -5.24
C ILE A 33 -19.88 -6.95 -6.39
N SER A 34 -19.88 -5.65 -6.12
CA SER A 34 -19.49 -4.62 -7.08
C SER A 34 -18.04 -4.82 -7.53
N ALA A 35 -17.13 -5.11 -6.58
CA ALA A 35 -15.73 -5.38 -6.88
C ALA A 35 -15.57 -6.59 -7.82
N LYS A 36 -16.26 -7.70 -7.55
CA LYS A 36 -16.21 -8.90 -8.40
C LYS A 36 -16.71 -8.62 -9.83
N LYS A 37 -17.79 -7.84 -9.96
CA LYS A 37 -18.32 -7.44 -11.26
C LYS A 37 -17.31 -6.58 -12.02
N LEU A 38 -16.70 -5.60 -11.37
CA LEU A 38 -15.68 -4.74 -11.96
C LEU A 38 -14.43 -5.50 -12.42
N VAL A 39 -14.04 -6.59 -11.73
CA VAL A 39 -12.95 -7.46 -12.20
C VAL A 39 -13.28 -8.05 -13.57
N LEU A 40 -14.48 -8.60 -13.72
CA LEU A 40 -14.90 -9.22 -14.99
C LEU A 40 -14.97 -8.18 -16.12
N GLU A 41 -15.62 -7.05 -15.87
CA GLU A 41 -15.70 -5.94 -16.84
C GLU A 41 -14.30 -5.47 -17.28
N LEU A 42 -13.38 -5.25 -16.31
CA LEU A 42 -12.03 -4.80 -16.63
C LEU A 42 -11.25 -5.86 -17.40
N GLN A 43 -11.41 -7.15 -17.08
CA GLN A 43 -10.79 -8.24 -17.82
C GLN A 43 -11.27 -8.31 -19.27
N GLU A 44 -12.57 -8.15 -19.52
CA GLU A 44 -13.15 -8.09 -20.88
C GLU A 44 -12.58 -6.92 -21.69
N VAL A 45 -12.49 -5.75 -21.07
CA VAL A 45 -11.91 -4.55 -21.71
C VAL A 45 -10.42 -4.74 -22.01
N MET A 46 -9.67 -5.31 -21.08
CA MET A 46 -8.24 -5.61 -21.27
C MET A 46 -8.01 -6.67 -22.37
N GLN A 47 -8.90 -7.64 -22.53
CA GLN A 47 -8.83 -8.61 -23.63
C GLN A 47 -9.05 -7.94 -25.00
N SER A 48 -9.88 -6.91 -25.05
CA SER A 48 -10.13 -6.13 -26.26
C SER A 48 -8.95 -5.22 -26.63
N TYR A 49 -8.17 -4.79 -25.64
CA TYR A 49 -7.02 -3.87 -25.78
C TYR A 49 -5.82 -4.34 -24.94
N PRO A 50 -5.16 -5.44 -25.29
CA PRO A 50 -4.20 -6.13 -24.43
C PRO A 50 -2.97 -5.30 -24.06
N ASN A 51 -2.55 -4.36 -24.92
CA ASN A 51 -1.33 -3.56 -24.77
C ASN A 51 -1.56 -2.12 -24.34
N GLN A 52 -2.81 -1.77 -24.07
CA GLN A 52 -3.15 -0.39 -23.72
C GLN A 52 -3.84 -0.32 -22.36
N ILE A 53 -3.51 0.72 -21.62
CA ILE A 53 -4.28 1.07 -20.45
C ILE A 53 -5.64 1.60 -20.92
N THR A 54 -6.70 1.10 -20.35
CA THR A 54 -8.08 1.47 -20.67
C THR A 54 -8.47 2.75 -19.92
N PHE A 55 -7.81 3.87 -20.26
CA PHE A 55 -8.02 5.17 -19.57
C PHE A 55 -9.47 5.61 -19.62
N GLU A 56 -10.10 5.48 -20.78
CA GLU A 56 -11.49 5.91 -20.99
C GLU A 56 -12.45 5.14 -20.07
N TRP A 57 -12.24 3.83 -19.94
CA TRP A 57 -13.04 3.01 -19.03
C TRP A 57 -12.82 3.42 -17.56
N LEU A 58 -11.56 3.62 -17.16
CA LEU A 58 -11.24 4.03 -15.79
C LEU A 58 -11.84 5.41 -15.45
N MET A 59 -11.73 6.37 -16.37
CA MET A 59 -12.33 7.70 -16.22
C MET A 59 -13.86 7.60 -16.14
N ALA A 60 -14.49 6.78 -17.00
CA ALA A 60 -15.93 6.56 -16.96
C ALA A 60 -16.38 5.97 -15.62
N LYS A 61 -15.63 4.99 -15.07
CA LYS A 61 -15.97 4.38 -13.77
C LYS A 61 -15.85 5.36 -12.59
N PHE A 62 -14.84 6.21 -12.58
CA PHE A 62 -14.74 7.27 -11.57
C PHE A 62 -15.86 8.31 -11.70
N ASN A 63 -16.21 8.70 -12.94
CA ASN A 63 -17.32 9.63 -13.20
C ASN A 63 -18.69 9.03 -12.80
N GLU A 64 -18.93 7.71 -13.02
CA GLU A 64 -20.12 7.01 -12.53
C GLU A 64 -20.30 7.12 -11.00
N ILE A 65 -19.19 7.21 -10.27
CA ILE A 65 -19.18 7.36 -8.81
C ILE A 65 -19.30 8.84 -8.38
N ASN A 66 -19.33 9.77 -9.33
CA ASN A 66 -19.28 11.23 -9.10
C ASN A 66 -18.01 11.67 -8.35
N LEU A 67 -16.86 11.17 -8.79
CA LEU A 67 -15.55 11.64 -8.35
C LEU A 67 -14.91 12.52 -9.44
N ASP A 68 -14.15 13.51 -8.99
CA ASP A 68 -13.34 14.33 -9.91
C ASP A 68 -12.15 13.50 -10.40
N ALA A 69 -12.23 13.01 -11.64
CA ALA A 69 -11.21 12.15 -12.24
C ALA A 69 -10.37 12.91 -13.26
N TYR A 70 -9.08 12.60 -13.28
CA TYR A 70 -8.08 13.30 -14.08
C TYR A 70 -7.08 12.33 -14.69
N VAL A 71 -6.52 12.69 -15.83
CA VAL A 71 -5.41 11.99 -16.47
C VAL A 71 -4.14 12.82 -16.24
N HIS A 72 -3.05 12.15 -15.89
CA HIS A 72 -1.73 12.70 -15.73
C HIS A 72 -0.79 12.07 -16.75
N ASN A 73 -0.24 12.86 -17.67
CA ASN A 73 0.69 12.40 -18.71
C ASN A 73 2.13 12.69 -18.27
N PHE A 74 3.02 11.73 -18.52
CA PHE A 74 4.44 11.87 -18.30
C PHE A 74 5.25 11.27 -19.44
N THR A 75 6.51 11.66 -19.60
CA THR A 75 7.41 11.12 -20.62
C THR A 75 8.75 10.75 -20.03
N LEU A 76 9.28 9.63 -20.46
CA LEU A 76 10.62 9.16 -20.13
C LEU A 76 11.49 9.22 -21.37
N THR A 77 12.57 9.97 -21.33
CA THR A 77 13.59 9.97 -22.38
C THR A 77 14.74 9.07 -21.97
N TYR A 78 14.91 7.94 -22.67
CA TYR A 78 15.95 6.97 -22.33
C TYR A 78 17.23 7.27 -23.13
N PRO A 79 18.28 7.78 -22.45
CA PRO A 79 19.46 8.31 -23.16
C PRO A 79 20.35 7.24 -23.79
N LEU A 80 20.26 5.98 -23.34
CA LEU A 80 21.12 4.89 -23.81
C LEU A 80 20.67 4.28 -25.14
N VAL A 81 19.44 4.53 -25.60
CA VAL A 81 18.89 4.00 -26.85
C VAL A 81 18.39 5.15 -27.70
N ASN A 82 19.28 5.80 -28.43
CA ASN A 82 18.98 6.87 -29.40
C ASN A 82 17.92 7.89 -28.94
N ASN A 83 17.92 8.27 -27.64
CA ASN A 83 16.94 9.16 -27.05
C ASN A 83 15.47 8.75 -27.29
N THR A 84 15.19 7.46 -27.25
CA THR A 84 13.80 6.97 -27.39
C THR A 84 12.95 7.55 -26.24
N THR A 85 11.77 8.10 -26.61
CA THR A 85 10.82 8.65 -25.66
C THR A 85 9.68 7.67 -25.45
N TYR A 86 9.43 7.33 -24.20
CA TYR A 86 8.27 6.54 -23.76
C TYR A 86 7.26 7.47 -23.14
N GLN A 87 5.99 7.34 -23.52
CA GLN A 87 4.88 8.09 -22.94
C GLN A 87 4.11 7.19 -22.00
N GLY A 88 3.83 7.68 -20.81
CA GLY A 88 2.98 7.00 -19.84
C GLY A 88 1.85 7.91 -19.38
N LYS A 89 0.78 7.30 -18.88
CA LYS A 89 -0.40 8.01 -18.39
C LYS A 89 -0.88 7.39 -17.10
N ASN A 90 -1.05 8.21 -16.07
CA ASN A 90 -1.70 7.82 -14.83
C ASN A 90 -3.15 8.32 -14.83
N VAL A 91 -4.03 7.59 -14.15
CA VAL A 91 -5.39 8.05 -13.86
C VAL A 91 -5.52 8.22 -12.36
N TYR A 92 -6.06 9.35 -11.94
CA TYR A 92 -6.34 9.56 -10.53
C TYR A 92 -7.68 10.26 -10.32
N ALA A 93 -8.30 9.98 -9.19
CA ALA A 93 -9.54 10.64 -8.79
C ALA A 93 -9.44 11.14 -7.36
N ILE A 94 -10.13 12.23 -7.07
CA ILE A 94 -10.12 12.85 -5.75
C ILE A 94 -11.53 12.86 -5.19
N LEU A 95 -11.71 12.21 -4.04
CA LEU A 95 -12.88 12.39 -3.20
C LEU A 95 -12.60 13.53 -2.22
N ARG A 96 -13.23 14.69 -2.45
CA ARG A 96 -13.12 15.82 -1.55
C ARG A 96 -13.85 15.54 -0.25
N ALA A 97 -13.15 15.77 0.85
CA ALA A 97 -13.71 15.53 2.19
C ALA A 97 -14.83 16.52 2.49
N PRO A 98 -16.05 16.05 2.80
CA PRO A 98 -17.18 16.94 3.04
C PRO A 98 -17.06 17.71 4.36
N ARG A 99 -16.13 17.34 5.24
CA ARG A 99 -15.94 17.91 6.58
C ARG A 99 -14.66 18.74 6.73
N SER A 100 -13.91 18.94 5.65
CA SER A 100 -12.60 19.61 5.69
C SER A 100 -12.45 20.64 4.58
N SER A 101 -11.46 21.50 4.74
CA SER A 101 -11.02 22.47 3.75
C SER A 101 -10.04 21.90 2.71
N SER A 102 -9.95 20.58 2.55
CA SER A 102 -9.01 19.88 1.65
C SER A 102 -7.54 20.21 1.93
N THR A 103 -7.16 20.33 3.20
CA THR A 103 -5.78 20.60 3.62
C THR A 103 -4.91 19.36 3.73
N GLU A 104 -5.54 18.19 3.86
CA GLU A 104 -4.87 16.91 4.08
C GLU A 104 -5.48 15.83 3.19
N GLY A 105 -4.64 14.89 2.77
CA GLY A 105 -5.07 13.80 1.91
C GLY A 105 -4.43 12.45 2.26
N LEU A 106 -5.13 11.38 1.86
CA LEU A 106 -4.66 9.99 1.91
C LEU A 106 -4.68 9.42 0.50
N ILE A 107 -3.71 8.57 0.17
CA ILE A 107 -3.64 7.92 -1.13
C ILE A 107 -3.95 6.42 -1.00
N ILE A 108 -4.77 5.93 -1.93
CA ILE A 108 -4.86 4.52 -2.28
C ILE A 108 -4.34 4.40 -3.71
N SER A 109 -3.27 3.64 -3.92
CA SER A 109 -2.69 3.44 -5.25
C SER A 109 -2.72 1.99 -5.67
N ALA A 110 -2.79 1.75 -6.97
CA ALA A 110 -2.64 0.44 -7.57
C ALA A 110 -1.94 0.56 -8.92
N PRO A 111 -0.96 -0.30 -9.25
CA PRO A 111 -0.36 -0.32 -10.56
C PRO A 111 -1.33 -0.93 -11.57
N PHE A 112 -1.36 -0.38 -12.77
CA PHE A 112 -2.01 -1.01 -13.91
C PHE A 112 -0.97 -1.86 -14.65
N ARG A 113 -1.25 -3.15 -14.77
CA ARG A 113 -0.42 -4.10 -15.50
C ARG A 113 -1.20 -4.64 -16.69
N THR A 114 -0.64 -4.52 -17.88
CA THR A 114 -1.22 -5.07 -19.11
C THR A 114 -1.15 -6.60 -19.10
N LEU A 115 -1.89 -7.26 -19.98
CA LEU A 115 -1.87 -8.73 -20.08
C LEU A 115 -0.52 -9.30 -20.54
N GLU A 116 0.29 -8.48 -21.20
CA GLU A 116 1.64 -8.86 -21.66
C GLU A 116 2.74 -8.59 -20.62
N SER A 117 2.37 -8.01 -19.48
CA SER A 117 3.33 -7.78 -18.39
C SER A 117 3.87 -9.11 -17.86
N THR A 118 5.18 -9.14 -17.57
CA THR A 118 5.83 -10.29 -16.91
C THR A 118 5.41 -10.43 -15.45
N ASP A 119 4.91 -9.36 -14.85
CA ASP A 119 4.46 -9.34 -13.47
C ASP A 119 3.01 -9.81 -13.32
N LEU A 120 2.68 -10.29 -12.13
CA LEU A 120 1.32 -10.75 -11.83
C LEU A 120 0.32 -9.61 -12.00
N GLY A 121 -0.78 -9.86 -12.71
CA GLY A 121 -1.82 -8.87 -12.96
C GLY A 121 -2.41 -8.28 -11.67
N CYS A 122 -2.72 -6.99 -11.68
CA CYS A 122 -3.31 -6.26 -10.55
C CYS A 122 -4.76 -5.81 -10.79
N THR A 123 -5.45 -6.42 -11.75
CA THR A 123 -6.87 -6.15 -12.03
C THR A 123 -7.75 -6.19 -10.78
N PRO A 124 -7.60 -7.18 -9.86
CA PRO A 124 -8.37 -7.20 -8.62
C PRO A 124 -8.12 -6.01 -7.70
N SER A 125 -6.89 -5.46 -7.67
CA SER A 125 -6.57 -4.24 -6.91
C SER A 125 -7.35 -3.04 -7.40
N ILE A 126 -7.40 -2.84 -8.71
CA ILE A 126 -8.12 -1.71 -9.34
C ILE A 126 -9.63 -1.83 -9.09
N ALA A 127 -10.20 -3.01 -9.28
CA ALA A 127 -11.61 -3.25 -9.02
C ALA A 127 -12.00 -3.03 -7.55
N LEU A 128 -11.16 -3.51 -6.63
CA LEU A 128 -11.35 -3.29 -5.20
C LEU A 128 -11.23 -1.79 -4.84
N MET A 129 -10.26 -1.08 -5.43
CA MET A 129 -10.08 0.35 -5.22
C MET A 129 -11.29 1.15 -5.72
N LEU A 130 -11.84 0.85 -6.91
CA LEU A 130 -13.05 1.48 -7.44
C LEU A 130 -14.27 1.22 -6.55
N SER A 131 -14.41 0.00 -6.05
CA SER A 131 -15.49 -0.35 -5.11
C SER A 131 -15.34 0.35 -3.77
N LEU A 132 -14.11 0.48 -3.28
CA LEU A 132 -13.79 1.25 -2.06
C LEU A 132 -14.09 2.74 -2.28
N ALA A 133 -13.77 3.30 -3.45
CA ALA A 133 -14.10 4.68 -3.83
C ALA A 133 -15.62 4.91 -3.81
N LYS A 134 -16.38 3.97 -4.36
CA LYS A 134 -17.85 3.99 -4.33
C LYS A 134 -18.41 3.96 -2.90
N TYR A 135 -17.85 3.09 -2.05
CA TYR A 135 -18.20 3.03 -0.63
C TYR A 135 -17.85 4.35 0.07
N CYS A 136 -16.65 4.88 -0.11
CA CYS A 136 -16.23 6.14 0.51
C CYS A 136 -17.10 7.32 0.08
N ARG A 137 -17.56 7.37 -1.18
CA ARG A 137 -18.45 8.43 -1.69
C ARG A 137 -19.82 8.46 -1.02
N LYS A 138 -20.34 7.31 -0.61
CA LYS A 138 -21.62 7.21 0.11
C LYS A 138 -21.55 7.80 1.52
N HIS A 139 -20.35 7.86 2.12
CA HIS A 139 -20.18 8.25 3.53
C HIS A 139 -19.62 9.66 3.66
N LYS A 140 -20.21 10.43 4.59
CA LYS A 140 -19.88 11.87 4.79
C LYS A 140 -18.97 12.11 6.00
N PHE A 141 -18.40 11.08 6.61
CA PHE A 141 -17.56 11.23 7.81
C PHE A 141 -16.09 11.55 7.51
N TRP A 142 -15.69 11.57 6.24
CA TRP A 142 -14.32 11.86 5.84
C TRP A 142 -13.93 13.30 6.18
N ALA A 143 -12.83 13.46 6.88
CA ALA A 143 -12.18 14.73 7.19
C ALA A 143 -10.95 14.99 6.32
N LYS A 144 -10.39 13.95 5.70
CA LYS A 144 -9.26 14.04 4.76
C LYS A 144 -9.71 13.67 3.36
N ASP A 145 -9.13 14.34 2.36
CA ASP A 145 -9.35 13.99 0.97
C ASP A 145 -8.80 12.60 0.68
N LEU A 146 -9.49 11.82 -0.14
CA LEU A 146 -9.02 10.51 -0.56
C LEU A 146 -8.64 10.57 -2.04
N ILE A 147 -7.40 10.22 -2.35
CA ILE A 147 -6.86 10.15 -3.71
C ILE A 147 -6.79 8.69 -4.11
N PHE A 148 -7.46 8.34 -5.19
CA PHE A 148 -7.41 7.02 -5.82
C PHE A 148 -6.53 7.14 -7.04
N LEU A 149 -5.34 6.49 -7.01
CA LEU A 149 -4.32 6.63 -8.03
C LEU A 149 -4.03 5.30 -8.72
N ILE A 150 -4.21 5.27 -10.04
CA ILE A 150 -3.85 4.14 -10.89
C ILE A 150 -2.62 4.53 -11.70
N THR A 151 -1.51 3.85 -11.49
CA THR A 151 -0.23 4.18 -12.10
C THR A 151 0.10 3.28 -13.26
N ASP A 152 0.57 3.89 -14.34
CA ASP A 152 1.16 3.23 -15.49
C ASP A 152 2.67 3.03 -15.27
N GLN A 153 3.27 2.02 -15.88
CA GLN A 153 4.72 1.77 -15.82
C GLN A 153 5.26 1.65 -14.39
N GLU A 154 4.48 1.06 -13.48
CA GLU A 154 4.90 0.73 -12.11
C GLU A 154 5.50 1.94 -11.36
N GLN A 155 6.78 1.80 -11.00
CA GLN A 155 7.52 2.80 -10.23
C GLN A 155 7.68 4.13 -10.99
N LEU A 156 7.83 4.08 -12.33
CA LEU A 156 8.01 5.30 -13.13
C LEU A 156 6.77 6.20 -13.08
N GLY A 157 5.58 5.61 -13.25
CA GLY A 157 4.33 6.36 -13.16
C GLY A 157 4.09 6.93 -11.77
N THR A 158 4.36 6.14 -10.73
CA THR A 158 4.26 6.60 -9.34
C THR A 158 5.22 7.76 -9.07
N GLN A 159 6.49 7.64 -9.50
CA GLN A 159 7.49 8.69 -9.35
C GLN A 159 7.11 9.96 -10.11
N ALA A 160 6.67 9.82 -11.38
CA ALA A 160 6.25 10.96 -12.19
C ALA A 160 5.06 11.70 -11.54
N TRP A 161 4.07 10.95 -11.04
CA TRP A 161 2.92 11.54 -10.37
C TRP A 161 3.32 12.29 -9.10
N LEU A 162 4.18 11.71 -8.25
CA LEU A 162 4.66 12.34 -7.03
C LEU A 162 5.50 13.60 -7.32
N GLN A 163 6.38 13.56 -8.32
CA GLN A 163 7.14 14.74 -8.74
C GLN A 163 6.21 15.86 -9.20
N ALA A 164 5.22 15.55 -10.04
CA ALA A 164 4.23 16.51 -10.51
C ALA A 164 3.38 17.06 -9.36
N TYR A 165 2.98 16.19 -8.40
CA TYR A 165 2.18 16.59 -7.24
C TYR A 165 2.91 17.58 -6.34
N HIS A 166 4.19 17.38 -6.10
CA HIS A 166 5.03 18.24 -5.26
C HIS A 166 5.73 19.34 -6.06
N ASN A 167 5.58 19.35 -7.39
CA ASN A 167 6.25 20.28 -8.31
C ASN A 167 7.78 20.27 -8.13
N ILE A 168 8.36 19.07 -8.04
CA ILE A 168 9.79 18.85 -7.83
C ILE A 168 10.32 17.99 -8.97
N GLN A 169 11.37 18.44 -9.67
CA GLN A 169 12.03 17.66 -10.68
C GLN A 169 13.30 17.04 -10.13
N PHE A 170 13.42 15.72 -10.23
CA PHE A 170 14.63 14.99 -9.90
C PHE A 170 15.35 14.51 -11.17
N GLY A 171 16.67 14.60 -11.14
CA GLY A 171 17.52 14.15 -12.25
C GLY A 171 17.63 15.16 -13.39
N ASN A 172 18.35 14.75 -14.44
CA ASN A 172 18.75 15.62 -15.56
C ASN A 172 17.68 15.70 -16.69
N GLY A 173 16.40 15.76 -16.35
CA GLY A 173 15.33 15.82 -17.35
C GLY A 173 15.01 14.51 -18.07
N ILE A 174 15.55 13.37 -17.57
CA ILE A 174 15.25 12.04 -18.11
C ILE A 174 13.77 11.70 -17.97
N LEU A 175 13.21 11.95 -16.77
CA LEU A 175 11.79 11.81 -16.50
C LEU A 175 11.15 13.20 -16.49
N ASN A 176 10.34 13.50 -17.50
CA ASN A 176 9.49 14.67 -17.51
C ASN A 176 8.15 14.31 -16.90
N HIS A 177 7.92 14.79 -15.69
CA HIS A 177 6.74 14.46 -14.90
C HIS A 177 5.44 15.09 -15.39
N GLY A 178 5.47 15.97 -16.40
CA GLY A 178 4.27 16.67 -16.86
C GLY A 178 3.60 17.54 -15.77
N ASN A 179 2.32 17.80 -15.94
CA ASN A 179 1.54 18.64 -15.02
C ASN A 179 0.34 17.88 -14.44
N ILE A 180 0.02 18.16 -13.19
CA ILE A 180 -1.18 17.69 -12.50
C ILE A 180 -2.23 18.80 -12.52
N VAL A 181 -3.46 18.43 -12.93
CA VAL A 181 -4.59 19.37 -13.04
C VAL A 181 -5.15 19.74 -11.67
N ALA A 182 -5.29 18.76 -10.80
CA ALA A 182 -5.88 18.97 -9.48
C ALA A 182 -5.03 18.30 -8.37
N ARG A 183 -5.01 18.96 -7.23
CA ARG A 183 -4.35 18.45 -6.02
C ARG A 183 -5.34 18.42 -4.87
N ALA A 184 -5.16 17.46 -3.95
CA ALA A 184 -5.69 17.52 -2.60
C ALA A 184 -4.71 18.30 -1.71
N GLY A 185 -4.90 18.27 -0.41
CA GLY A 185 -3.97 18.87 0.53
C GLY A 185 -2.66 18.07 0.67
N SER A 186 -1.94 18.31 1.77
CA SER A 186 -0.72 17.58 2.10
C SER A 186 -1.01 16.09 2.31
N ILE A 187 -0.32 15.21 1.58
CA ILE A 187 -0.50 13.76 1.69
C ILE A 187 0.16 13.27 2.97
N GLN A 188 -0.60 12.59 3.82
CA GLN A 188 -0.11 12.08 5.11
C GLN A 188 0.29 10.62 5.05
N ALA A 189 -0.48 9.81 4.32
CA ALA A 189 -0.18 8.39 4.17
C ALA A 189 -0.66 7.85 2.81
N ALA A 190 -0.05 6.75 2.37
CA ALA A 190 -0.38 6.05 1.14
C ALA A 190 -0.43 4.53 1.36
N ILE A 191 -1.45 3.89 0.76
CA ILE A 191 -1.60 2.44 0.75
C ILE A 191 -1.54 1.99 -0.70
N ASN A 192 -0.50 1.26 -1.06
CA ASN A 192 -0.37 0.65 -2.38
C ASN A 192 -0.95 -0.76 -2.38
N LEU A 193 -1.77 -1.09 -3.38
CA LEU A 193 -2.47 -2.36 -3.48
C LEU A 193 -1.92 -3.19 -4.63
N GLU A 194 -1.47 -4.40 -4.34
CA GLU A 194 -1.02 -5.40 -5.30
C GLU A 194 -1.75 -6.73 -5.07
N ILE A 195 -3.07 -6.74 -5.25
CA ILE A 195 -3.91 -7.94 -5.09
C ILE A 195 -4.00 -8.67 -6.42
N HIS A 196 -3.54 -9.91 -6.48
CA HIS A 196 -3.39 -10.67 -7.72
C HIS A 196 -4.57 -11.60 -8.03
N ALA A 197 -5.47 -11.80 -7.09
CA ALA A 197 -6.63 -12.68 -7.27
C ALA A 197 -7.87 -12.18 -6.52
N THR A 198 -9.05 -12.60 -6.95
CA THR A 198 -10.33 -12.30 -6.27
C THR A 198 -10.47 -13.01 -4.93
N LYS A 199 -9.73 -14.11 -4.76
CA LYS A 199 -9.61 -14.86 -3.49
C LYS A 199 -8.13 -15.10 -3.22
N ILE A 200 -7.66 -14.64 -2.09
CA ILE A 200 -6.26 -14.72 -1.67
C ILE A 200 -6.08 -15.60 -0.44
N SER A 201 -4.91 -16.16 -0.27
CA SER A 201 -4.55 -16.97 0.90
C SER A 201 -4.07 -16.11 2.06
N HIS A 202 -3.34 -15.04 1.77
CA HIS A 202 -2.76 -14.13 2.75
C HIS A 202 -2.41 -12.79 2.10
N ILE A 203 -2.14 -11.80 2.94
CA ILE A 203 -1.60 -10.50 2.54
C ILE A 203 -0.15 -10.43 3.05
N ASP A 204 0.80 -10.16 2.17
CA ASP A 204 2.16 -9.79 2.55
C ASP A 204 2.28 -8.27 2.67
N VAL A 205 2.83 -7.80 3.78
CA VAL A 205 2.98 -6.37 4.06
C VAL A 205 4.40 -5.96 3.75
N LYS A 206 4.59 -5.13 2.73
CA LYS A 206 5.89 -4.60 2.31
C LYS A 206 6.07 -3.19 2.87
N ILE A 207 7.20 -2.95 3.50
CA ILE A 207 7.46 -1.70 4.25
C ILE A 207 8.79 -1.03 3.89
N GLU A 208 9.76 -1.77 3.34
CA GLU A 208 11.08 -1.21 3.07
C GLU A 208 11.09 -0.35 1.81
N GLY A 209 11.45 0.89 1.99
CA GLY A 209 11.55 1.89 0.93
C GLY A 209 12.97 2.14 0.42
N LEU A 210 13.12 3.21 -0.35
CA LEU A 210 14.41 3.66 -0.86
C LEU A 210 15.40 3.91 0.28
N ASN A 211 16.65 3.50 0.09
CA ASN A 211 17.72 3.64 1.10
C ASN A 211 17.39 2.99 2.46
N GLY A 212 16.54 1.95 2.45
CA GLY A 212 16.15 1.25 3.66
C GLY A 212 15.23 2.05 4.60
N GLN A 213 14.63 3.13 4.13
CA GLN A 213 13.65 3.90 4.90
C GLN A 213 12.45 3.03 5.25
N LEU A 214 11.91 3.25 6.45
CA LEU A 214 10.73 2.55 6.94
C LEU A 214 9.61 3.56 7.23
N PRO A 215 8.35 3.15 7.08
CA PRO A 215 7.23 3.96 7.53
C PRO A 215 7.17 3.99 9.06
N ASN A 216 6.41 4.93 9.60
CA ASN A 216 6.10 4.95 11.01
C ASN A 216 5.54 3.60 11.47
N LEU A 217 6.03 3.08 12.59
CA LEU A 217 5.66 1.75 13.10
C LEU A 217 4.17 1.61 13.37
N ASP A 218 3.48 2.68 13.77
CA ASP A 218 2.04 2.65 14.03
C ASP A 218 1.23 2.36 12.77
N LEU A 219 1.69 2.77 11.59
CA LEU A 219 1.04 2.38 10.33
C LEU A 219 1.14 0.87 10.08
N VAL A 220 2.30 0.27 10.35
CA VAL A 220 2.52 -1.18 10.22
C VAL A 220 1.66 -1.94 11.24
N ASN A 221 1.67 -1.49 12.48
CA ASN A 221 0.85 -2.06 13.56
C ASN A 221 -0.64 -1.95 13.28
N LEU A 222 -1.08 -0.85 12.65
CA LEU A 222 -2.47 -0.64 12.23
C LEU A 222 -2.91 -1.71 11.23
N VAL A 223 -2.10 -1.93 10.18
CA VAL A 223 -2.37 -2.99 9.19
C VAL A 223 -2.44 -4.36 9.87
N HIS A 224 -1.44 -4.68 10.72
CA HIS A 224 -1.41 -5.92 11.48
C HIS A 224 -2.68 -6.13 12.30
N LYS A 225 -3.08 -5.11 13.06
CA LYS A 225 -4.24 -5.18 13.96
C LYS A 225 -5.54 -5.39 13.18
N LEU A 226 -5.73 -4.67 12.08
CA LEU A 226 -6.94 -4.76 11.26
C LEU A 226 -7.02 -6.08 10.50
N CYS A 227 -5.92 -6.58 9.93
CA CYS A 227 -5.87 -7.91 9.35
C CYS A 227 -6.25 -8.99 10.36
N LYS A 228 -5.72 -8.90 11.59
CA LYS A 228 -6.06 -9.83 12.67
C LYS A 228 -7.53 -9.75 13.07
N ASN A 229 -8.12 -8.56 13.14
CA ASN A 229 -9.53 -8.36 13.49
C ASN A 229 -10.47 -8.98 12.44
N GLU A 230 -10.12 -8.87 11.15
CA GLU A 230 -10.90 -9.44 10.04
C GLU A 230 -10.54 -10.92 9.74
N GLY A 231 -9.69 -11.54 10.56
CA GLY A 231 -9.28 -12.93 10.39
C GLY A 231 -8.42 -13.20 9.16
N ILE A 232 -7.79 -12.17 8.60
CA ILE A 232 -6.92 -12.29 7.45
C ILE A 232 -5.53 -12.75 7.89
N GLN A 233 -5.06 -13.86 7.31
CA GLN A 233 -3.67 -14.25 7.48
C GLN A 233 -2.80 -13.21 6.76
N HIS A 234 -1.87 -12.60 7.49
CA HIS A 234 -0.92 -11.66 6.93
C HIS A 234 0.50 -12.09 7.30
N THR A 235 1.43 -11.73 6.43
CA THR A 235 2.83 -12.11 6.51
C THR A 235 3.71 -10.88 6.40
N PHE A 236 4.94 -11.04 6.81
CA PHE A 236 6.03 -10.13 6.52
C PHE A 236 7.14 -10.94 5.86
N LYS A 237 7.58 -10.55 4.65
CA LYS A 237 8.52 -11.34 3.82
C LYS A 237 8.01 -12.75 3.50
N ASN A 238 6.71 -12.89 3.26
CA ASN A 238 6.05 -14.18 3.06
C ASN A 238 6.24 -15.17 4.22
N ARG A 239 6.60 -14.67 5.43
CA ARG A 239 6.78 -15.45 6.63
C ARG A 239 5.64 -15.25 7.61
N ASN A 240 5.08 -16.34 8.08
CA ASN A 240 4.04 -16.31 9.11
C ASN A 240 4.69 -16.17 10.50
N ASN A 241 3.92 -15.74 11.48
CA ASN A 241 4.38 -15.82 12.86
C ASN A 241 4.63 -17.28 13.27
N PRO A 242 5.65 -17.55 14.09
CA PRO A 242 5.88 -18.87 14.66
C PRO A 242 4.66 -19.28 15.49
N LYS A 243 4.33 -20.56 15.45
CA LYS A 243 3.21 -21.10 16.23
C LYS A 243 3.61 -21.20 17.71
N LYS A 244 2.66 -20.97 18.61
CA LYS A 244 2.91 -21.15 20.07
C LYS A 244 3.34 -22.56 20.46
N LYS A 245 3.09 -23.56 19.60
CA LYS A 245 3.47 -24.97 19.81
C LYS A 245 4.88 -25.30 19.32
N ASP A 246 5.50 -24.39 18.54
CA ASP A 246 6.83 -24.62 18.01
C ASP A 246 7.86 -24.56 19.15
N LEU A 247 8.93 -25.32 19.02
CA LEU A 247 10.01 -25.33 20.03
C LEU A 247 10.66 -23.93 20.12
N PRO A 248 11.12 -23.51 21.30
CA PRO A 248 11.75 -22.20 21.47
C PRO A 248 12.89 -21.91 20.49
N ILE A 249 13.65 -22.95 20.16
CA ILE A 249 14.75 -22.86 19.19
C ILE A 249 14.24 -22.64 17.76
N GLU A 250 13.13 -23.24 17.37
CA GLU A 250 12.49 -23.03 16.06
C GLU A 250 11.92 -21.63 15.94
N GLN A 251 11.28 -21.14 16.99
CA GLN A 251 10.80 -19.76 17.07
C GLN A 251 11.96 -18.77 16.94
N TRP A 252 13.07 -19.06 17.60
CA TRP A 252 14.27 -18.25 17.53
C TRP A 252 14.86 -18.19 16.10
N PHE A 253 15.03 -19.36 15.44
CA PHE A 253 15.50 -19.41 14.04
C PHE A 253 14.56 -18.70 13.08
N HIS A 254 13.26 -18.82 13.32
CA HIS A 254 12.26 -18.12 12.51
C HIS A 254 12.41 -16.59 12.64
N SER A 255 12.52 -16.08 13.87
CA SER A 255 12.68 -14.66 14.15
C SER A 255 14.01 -14.13 13.60
N LEU A 256 15.09 -14.90 13.73
CA LEU A 256 16.40 -14.57 13.16
C LEU A 256 16.33 -14.48 11.63
N GLY A 257 15.69 -15.44 10.99
CA GLY A 257 15.52 -15.44 9.54
C GLY A 257 14.67 -14.27 9.03
N THR A 258 13.65 -13.86 9.78
CA THR A 258 12.82 -12.68 9.43
C THR A 258 13.63 -11.40 9.57
N LEU A 259 14.34 -11.25 10.69
CA LEU A 259 15.23 -10.12 10.93
C LEU A 259 16.32 -10.01 9.84
N PHE A 260 16.98 -11.12 9.53
CA PHE A 260 18.02 -11.16 8.49
C PHE A 260 17.47 -10.78 7.12
N SER A 261 16.30 -11.29 6.76
CA SER A 261 15.63 -10.94 5.50
C SER A 261 15.29 -9.44 5.43
N MET A 262 14.83 -8.85 6.53
CA MET A 262 14.58 -7.40 6.60
C MET A 262 15.86 -6.60 6.43
N VAL A 263 16.91 -6.93 7.19
CA VAL A 263 18.22 -6.24 7.11
C VAL A 263 18.79 -6.34 5.70
N TRP A 264 18.69 -7.50 5.06
CA TRP A 264 19.16 -7.71 3.69
C TRP A 264 18.43 -6.81 2.70
N THR A 265 17.10 -6.73 2.79
CA THR A 265 16.32 -5.84 1.90
C THR A 265 16.63 -4.37 2.16
N GLN A 266 16.78 -3.95 3.42
CA GLN A 266 17.19 -2.58 3.73
C GLN A 266 18.60 -2.27 3.19
N ALA A 267 19.53 -3.20 3.30
CA ALA A 267 20.90 -3.04 2.80
C ALA A 267 20.98 -2.99 1.26
N SER A 268 20.01 -3.57 0.54
CA SER A 268 19.94 -3.45 -0.91
C SER A 268 19.58 -2.03 -1.38
N CYS A 269 19.05 -1.19 -0.50
CA CYS A 269 18.59 0.17 -0.78
C CYS A 269 17.49 0.28 -1.86
N ILE A 270 16.97 -0.84 -2.35
CA ILE A 270 15.94 -0.91 -3.40
C ILE A 270 14.59 -1.18 -2.74
N PRO A 271 13.56 -0.38 -3.04
CA PRO A 271 12.23 -0.62 -2.51
C PRO A 271 11.64 -1.91 -3.08
N ASN A 272 10.94 -2.66 -2.26
CA ASN A 272 10.26 -3.89 -2.67
C ASN A 272 8.82 -3.67 -3.15
N GLY A 273 8.43 -2.42 -3.40
CA GLY A 273 7.11 -2.02 -3.92
C GLY A 273 7.02 -0.51 -4.13
N ASN A 274 5.92 -0.06 -4.73
CA ASN A 274 5.72 1.36 -5.05
C ASN A 274 5.65 2.27 -3.80
N HIS A 275 5.34 1.70 -2.60
CA HIS A 275 5.32 2.45 -1.34
C HIS A 275 6.65 3.14 -1.05
N GLY A 276 7.78 2.54 -1.44
CA GLY A 276 9.09 3.13 -1.17
C GLY A 276 9.34 4.47 -1.87
N LEU A 277 8.62 4.77 -2.93
CA LEU A 277 8.71 6.07 -3.61
C LEU A 277 8.01 7.18 -2.82
N TYR A 278 6.95 6.86 -2.10
CA TYR A 278 6.24 7.81 -1.23
C TYR A 278 7.12 8.27 -0.05
N HIS A 279 7.94 7.38 0.51
CA HIS A 279 8.84 7.71 1.61
C HIS A 279 9.81 8.85 1.24
N ARG A 280 10.24 8.93 -0.03
CA ARG A 280 11.11 10.01 -0.52
C ARG A 280 10.49 11.39 -0.36
N PHE A 281 9.16 11.47 -0.34
CA PHE A 281 8.40 12.71 -0.18
C PHE A 281 7.88 12.90 1.25
N GLY A 282 8.38 12.11 2.21
CA GLY A 282 7.94 12.17 3.60
C GLY A 282 6.50 11.68 3.81
N ILE A 283 6.02 10.79 2.94
CA ILE A 283 4.69 10.20 3.02
C ILE A 283 4.83 8.79 3.58
N GLU A 284 4.15 8.51 4.68
CA GLU A 284 4.11 7.19 5.29
C GLU A 284 3.36 6.21 4.39
N ALA A 285 4.00 5.11 3.98
CA ALA A 285 3.40 4.22 3.00
C ALA A 285 3.73 2.75 3.23
N VAL A 286 2.78 1.89 2.87
CA VAL A 286 2.94 0.43 2.86
C VAL A 286 2.33 -0.14 1.58
N THR A 287 2.86 -1.29 1.11
CA THR A 287 2.21 -2.09 0.06
C THR A 287 1.57 -3.31 0.68
N LEU A 288 0.32 -3.54 0.31
CA LEU A 288 -0.45 -4.74 0.65
C LEU A 288 -0.52 -5.64 -0.58
N GLU A 289 0.25 -6.72 -0.56
CA GLU A 289 0.29 -7.68 -1.65
C GLU A 289 -0.50 -8.93 -1.30
N GLY A 290 -1.48 -9.27 -2.14
CA GLY A 290 -2.35 -10.42 -1.94
C GLY A 290 -2.02 -11.56 -2.89
N TYR A 291 -1.63 -12.71 -2.36
CA TYR A 291 -1.26 -13.88 -3.15
C TYR A 291 -2.40 -14.87 -3.31
N GLN A 292 -2.53 -15.39 -4.53
CA GLN A 292 -3.46 -16.48 -4.80
C GLN A 292 -3.05 -17.74 -4.01
N ALA A 293 -4.03 -18.47 -3.51
CA ALA A 293 -3.74 -19.75 -2.87
C ALA A 293 -3.22 -20.76 -3.89
N PRO A 294 -2.18 -21.54 -3.56
CA PRO A 294 -1.80 -22.71 -4.33
C PRO A 294 -3.01 -23.64 -4.47
N GLY A 295 -3.18 -24.24 -5.64
CA GLY A 295 -4.24 -25.24 -5.87
C GLY A 295 -4.21 -26.35 -4.80
N GLY A 296 -5.38 -26.67 -4.23
CA GLY A 296 -5.51 -27.69 -3.18
C GLY A 296 -5.24 -27.20 -1.74
N SER A 297 -5.01 -25.91 -1.53
CA SER A 297 -4.86 -25.36 -0.17
C SER A 297 -6.15 -25.54 0.64
N ARG A 298 -6.03 -26.16 1.83
CA ARG A 298 -7.12 -26.28 2.81
C ARG A 298 -7.30 -25.03 3.68
N LYS A 299 -6.51 -23.99 3.44
CA LYS A 299 -6.62 -22.73 4.21
C LYS A 299 -7.85 -21.94 3.79
N PRO A 300 -8.51 -21.23 4.72
CA PRO A 300 -9.62 -20.36 4.38
C PRO A 300 -9.12 -19.27 3.43
N LEU A 301 -9.86 -19.05 2.35
CA LEU A 301 -9.58 -18.01 1.37
C LEU A 301 -10.26 -16.71 1.78
N VAL A 302 -9.55 -15.62 1.61
CA VAL A 302 -10.01 -14.26 1.89
C VAL A 302 -10.52 -13.63 0.60
N GLY A 303 -11.71 -13.06 0.64
CA GLY A 303 -12.32 -12.34 -0.49
C GLY A 303 -12.28 -10.83 -0.33
N PHE A 304 -12.85 -10.14 -1.30
CA PHE A 304 -12.92 -8.67 -1.31
C PHE A 304 -13.66 -8.07 -0.12
N TYR A 305 -14.62 -8.79 0.47
CA TYR A 305 -15.33 -8.33 1.64
C TYR A 305 -14.39 -8.03 2.81
N GLN A 306 -13.58 -9.01 3.20
CA GLN A 306 -12.64 -8.84 4.32
C GLN A 306 -11.53 -7.85 3.98
N ILE A 307 -10.97 -7.90 2.75
CA ILE A 307 -9.91 -6.97 2.33
C ILE A 307 -10.44 -5.53 2.32
N GLY A 308 -11.64 -5.32 1.78
CA GLY A 308 -12.28 -4.01 1.76
C GLY A 308 -12.52 -3.44 3.16
N ARG A 309 -12.89 -4.28 4.14
CA ARG A 309 -13.03 -3.88 5.55
C ARG A 309 -11.70 -3.50 6.19
N VAL A 310 -10.62 -4.21 5.86
CA VAL A 310 -9.28 -3.81 6.33
C VAL A 310 -8.89 -2.46 5.73
N LEU A 311 -9.09 -2.25 4.43
CA LEU A 311 -8.78 -0.98 3.77
C LEU A 311 -9.62 0.18 4.32
N GLU A 312 -10.92 -0.01 4.47
CA GLU A 312 -11.80 0.95 5.13
C GLU A 312 -11.29 1.27 6.54
N GLY A 313 -10.97 0.23 7.31
CA GLY A 313 -10.45 0.37 8.67
C GLY A 313 -9.17 1.20 8.73
N ILE A 314 -8.22 0.96 7.83
CA ILE A 314 -6.99 1.74 7.71
C ILE A 314 -7.32 3.20 7.41
N LEU A 315 -8.15 3.46 6.38
CA LEU A 315 -8.51 4.82 5.99
C LEU A 315 -9.24 5.56 7.11
N ARG A 316 -10.16 4.90 7.82
CA ARG A 316 -10.88 5.51 8.96
C ARG A 316 -9.96 5.83 10.12
N SER A 317 -9.04 4.93 10.45
CA SER A 317 -8.04 5.19 11.50
C SER A 317 -7.13 6.36 11.13
N LEU A 318 -6.64 6.40 9.89
CA LEU A 318 -5.83 7.52 9.39
C LEU A 318 -6.62 8.84 9.30
N ASN A 319 -7.91 8.77 9.01
CA ASN A 319 -8.81 9.93 8.99
C ASN A 319 -8.98 10.58 10.37
N ASN A 320 -8.76 9.83 11.45
CA ASN A 320 -8.85 10.33 12.81
C ASN A 320 -7.60 11.09 13.27
N LEU A 321 -6.47 10.93 12.59
CA LEU A 321 -5.23 11.63 12.93
C LEU A 321 -5.40 13.14 12.69
N LEU A 322 -5.06 13.95 13.69
CA LEU A 322 -5.06 15.41 13.58
C LEU A 322 -3.75 15.95 13.02
N GLU A 323 -2.67 15.21 13.21
CA GLU A 323 -1.33 15.56 12.79
C GLU A 323 -0.69 14.40 12.02
N ARG A 324 0.48 14.62 11.43
CA ARG A 324 1.26 13.54 10.83
C ARG A 324 1.77 12.58 11.91
N PHE A 325 2.08 11.35 11.52
CA PHE A 325 2.75 10.42 12.41
C PHE A 325 4.02 11.01 13.01
N HIS A 326 4.14 11.06 14.33
CA HIS A 326 5.29 11.63 15.02
C HIS A 326 5.63 10.96 16.35
N GLN A 327 4.72 10.16 16.93
CA GLN A 327 4.89 9.60 18.28
C GLN A 327 5.57 8.24 18.28
N SER A 328 5.48 7.44 17.21
CA SER A 328 6.02 6.10 17.16
C SER A 328 7.41 6.05 16.53
N TYR A 329 7.96 4.85 16.35
CA TYR A 329 9.33 4.64 15.87
C TYR A 329 9.40 4.68 14.34
N PHE A 330 10.49 5.26 13.83
CA PHE A 330 10.92 5.20 12.43
C PHE A 330 12.14 4.29 12.24
N PHE A 331 12.85 3.97 13.33
CA PHE A 331 14.00 3.07 13.33
C PHE A 331 13.70 1.84 14.17
N TYR A 332 13.27 0.80 13.51
CA TYR A 332 12.87 -0.46 14.12
C TYR A 332 13.21 -1.63 13.21
N MET A 333 13.21 -2.82 13.78
CA MET A 333 13.35 -4.07 13.05
C MET A 333 12.24 -5.01 13.47
N LEU A 334 11.61 -5.67 12.50
CA LEU A 334 10.59 -6.67 12.76
C LEU A 334 11.24 -8.06 12.92
N THR A 335 10.96 -8.71 14.02
CA THR A 335 11.33 -10.12 14.26
C THR A 335 10.21 -11.08 13.94
N SER A 336 8.97 -10.57 13.91
CA SER A 336 7.76 -11.24 13.46
C SER A 336 6.70 -10.19 13.11
N ASN A 337 5.52 -10.60 12.63
CA ASN A 337 4.46 -9.67 12.24
C ASN A 337 3.91 -8.86 13.43
N ASP A 338 4.07 -9.37 14.65
CA ASP A 338 3.53 -8.78 15.88
C ASP A 338 4.61 -8.36 16.88
N ARG A 339 5.89 -8.45 16.49
CA ARG A 339 7.01 -8.08 17.36
C ARG A 339 8.06 -7.26 16.63
N PHE A 340 8.54 -6.25 17.31
CA PHE A 340 9.57 -5.36 16.81
C PHE A 340 10.65 -5.09 17.86
N ILE A 341 11.78 -4.59 17.40
CA ILE A 341 12.88 -4.10 18.22
C ILE A 341 13.17 -2.68 17.76
N ALA A 342 12.99 -1.72 18.67
CA ALA A 342 13.38 -0.34 18.41
C ALA A 342 14.84 -0.10 18.87
N ILE A 343 15.59 0.62 18.06
CA ILE A 343 17.01 0.91 18.35
C ILE A 343 17.16 1.75 19.62
N GLY A 344 16.20 2.65 19.89
CA GLY A 344 16.25 3.54 21.07
C GLY A 344 15.98 2.86 22.41
N LEU A 345 15.29 1.71 22.45
CA LEU A 345 14.91 1.06 23.70
C LEU A 345 16.00 0.14 24.28
N LYS A 346 16.98 -0.28 23.48
CA LYS A 346 17.97 -1.29 23.88
C LYS A 346 19.41 -0.93 23.50
N GLY A 347 19.69 0.36 23.30
CA GLY A 347 21.00 0.87 22.96
C GLY A 347 22.15 0.42 23.86
N PRO A 348 22.00 0.29 25.19
CA PRO A 348 23.07 -0.18 26.07
C PRO A 348 23.36 -1.69 26.02
N LEU A 349 22.46 -2.49 25.45
CA LEU A 349 22.59 -3.97 25.37
C LEU A 349 23.09 -4.47 24.01
N ALA A 350 23.28 -3.58 23.05
CA ALA A 350 23.69 -3.92 21.68
C ALA A 350 25.17 -3.58 21.38
N LEU A 351 25.90 -3.01 22.35
CA LEU A 351 27.37 -2.84 22.36
C LEU A 351 28.00 -3.94 23.25
#